data_172b2bd5b5abeae349b9969915779f4c
#
_entry.id   172b2bd5b5abeae349b9969915779f4c
#
_cell.length_a   1.000
_cell.length_b   1.000
_cell.length_c   1.000
_cell.angle_alpha   90.00
_cell.angle_beta   90.00
_cell.angle_gamma   90.00
#
_symmetry.space_group_name_H-M   'P 1'
#
loop_
_entity.id
_entity.type
_entity.pdbx_description
1 polymer ?
#
loop_
_entity_poly.entity_id
_entity_poly.type
_entity_poly.pdbx_seq_one_letter_code
_entity_poly.pdbx_strand_id
1 'polypeptide(L)'
;MAKKRKKGEGTLRQRKDGRWEGRVVVGYDDSGNPKTKNVLAKSKKECAEKLEQLKAAQGGSGPVKVGAEMRFGDWLDFWYQSYSKPALRHTTQLSYENWIYLHAIPGVGDIPLNKLSQSDLQQFFTELKKGGRINNVERHGAGMADRSVRSCHAVCQMALDRAVKEGLIRVNPAIGCKLPPLREKEMKILTKEEIRRFLIQAKVEGMYELFLLELTTGMRRGELLALQWTDLDFKTGRLRISRQVYS
;
A
#
# COMPACT_ATOMS: atom_id res chain seq x y z
N MET A 1 7.21 -24.97 37.09
CA MET A 1 6.95 -24.88 35.64
C MET A 1 7.32 -23.49 35.14
N ALA A 2 8.25 -23.36 34.16
CA ALA A 2 8.67 -22.07 33.63
C ALA A 2 7.58 -21.44 32.78
N LYS A 3 7.15 -20.22 33.09
CA LYS A 3 6.12 -19.47 32.38
C LYS A 3 6.53 -19.24 30.92
N LYS A 4 5.74 -19.70 29.95
CA LYS A 4 5.97 -19.54 28.51
C LYS A 4 5.97 -18.04 28.17
N ARG A 5 7.10 -17.53 27.64
CA ARG A 5 7.28 -16.09 27.33
C ARG A 5 6.43 -15.68 26.12
N LYS A 6 5.95 -14.42 26.12
CA LYS A 6 5.18 -13.86 24.99
C LYS A 6 6.10 -13.56 23.81
N LYS A 7 5.61 -13.79 22.58
CA LYS A 7 6.32 -13.51 21.34
C LYS A 7 6.61 -12.00 21.25
N GLY A 8 7.89 -11.57 21.11
CA GLY A 8 8.28 -10.15 21.03
C GLY A 8 8.90 -9.56 22.32
N GLU A 9 8.87 -10.26 23.47
CA GLU A 9 9.42 -9.72 24.74
C GLU A 9 10.95 -9.54 24.75
N GLY A 10 11.68 -10.10 23.78
CA GLY A 10 13.13 -10.16 23.79
C GLY A 10 13.67 -11.11 24.86
N THR A 11 14.98 -11.31 24.90
CA THR A 11 15.62 -12.21 25.85
C THR A 11 16.69 -11.46 26.64
N LEU A 12 16.67 -11.57 27.96
CA LEU A 12 17.71 -11.08 28.86
C LEU A 12 18.41 -12.29 29.44
N ARG A 13 19.75 -12.35 29.30
CA ARG A 13 20.58 -13.40 29.89
C ARG A 13 21.87 -12.82 30.44
N GLN A 14 22.42 -13.45 31.49
CA GLN A 14 23.77 -13.14 31.95
C GLN A 14 24.78 -14.00 31.16
N ARG A 15 25.82 -13.37 30.69
CA ARG A 15 26.94 -14.01 29.99
C ARG A 15 27.95 -14.58 30.99
N LYS A 16 28.80 -15.47 30.54
CA LYS A 16 29.89 -16.04 31.35
C LYS A 16 30.88 -14.97 31.83
N ASP A 17 30.98 -13.84 31.14
CA ASP A 17 31.82 -12.70 31.50
C ASP A 17 31.17 -11.75 32.51
N GLY A 18 30.03 -12.14 33.11
CA GLY A 18 29.32 -11.39 34.15
C GLY A 18 28.42 -10.29 33.64
N ARG A 19 28.52 -9.88 32.34
CA ARG A 19 27.66 -8.85 31.71
C ARG A 19 26.29 -9.39 31.37
N TRP A 20 25.30 -8.50 31.29
CA TRP A 20 23.96 -8.81 30.86
C TRP A 20 23.81 -8.52 29.37
N GLU A 21 23.24 -9.47 28.65
CA GLU A 21 22.91 -9.36 27.23
C GLU A 21 21.40 -9.38 27.03
N GLY A 22 20.88 -8.34 26.38
CA GLY A 22 19.51 -8.26 25.89
C GLY A 22 19.51 -8.51 24.38
N ARG A 23 18.60 -9.36 23.91
CA ARG A 23 18.42 -9.68 22.48
C ARG A 23 16.99 -9.47 22.06
N VAL A 24 16.78 -8.77 20.93
CA VAL A 24 15.47 -8.58 20.30
C VAL A 24 15.54 -8.96 18.85
N VAL A 25 14.49 -9.59 18.34
CA VAL A 25 14.32 -9.87 16.91
C VAL A 25 13.84 -8.60 16.22
N VAL A 26 14.57 -8.17 15.19
CA VAL A 26 14.32 -6.90 14.45
C VAL A 26 13.75 -7.12 13.05
N GLY A 27 13.60 -8.36 12.62
CA GLY A 27 13.10 -8.77 11.32
C GLY A 27 13.48 -10.20 11.00
N TYR A 28 13.22 -10.59 9.76
CA TYR A 28 13.62 -11.89 9.21
C TYR A 28 14.40 -11.64 7.93
N ASP A 29 15.32 -12.55 7.59
CA ASP A 29 15.99 -12.53 6.29
C ASP A 29 15.11 -13.19 5.21
N ASP A 30 15.56 -13.15 3.95
CA ASP A 30 14.85 -13.73 2.81
C ASP A 30 14.66 -15.25 2.92
N SER A 31 15.40 -15.89 3.83
CA SER A 31 15.32 -17.32 4.14
C SER A 31 14.45 -17.62 5.37
N GLY A 32 13.79 -16.60 5.97
CA GLY A 32 12.91 -16.75 7.13
C GLY A 32 13.63 -16.84 8.49
N ASN A 33 14.96 -16.61 8.54
CA ASN A 33 15.71 -16.63 9.80
C ASN A 33 15.60 -15.29 10.53
N PRO A 34 15.48 -15.27 11.88
CA PRO A 34 15.31 -14.04 12.62
C PRO A 34 16.60 -13.21 12.65
N LYS A 35 16.57 -11.99 12.11
CA LYS A 35 17.60 -10.97 12.33
C LYS A 35 17.46 -10.42 13.74
N THR A 36 18.54 -10.48 14.53
CA THR A 36 18.52 -10.03 15.93
C THR A 36 19.50 -8.90 16.16
N LYS A 37 19.12 -7.94 17.02
CA LYS A 37 20.05 -6.96 17.60
C LYS A 37 20.23 -7.22 19.09
N ASN A 38 21.46 -6.99 19.56
CA ASN A 38 21.86 -7.24 20.94
C ASN A 38 22.29 -5.95 21.61
N VAL A 39 21.99 -5.82 22.91
CA VAL A 39 22.52 -4.79 23.80
C VAL A 39 23.27 -5.45 24.95
N LEU A 40 24.32 -4.80 25.40
CA LEU A 40 25.16 -5.26 26.55
C LEU A 40 25.15 -4.20 27.64
N ALA A 41 25.09 -4.64 28.88
CA ALA A 41 25.20 -3.76 30.06
C ALA A 41 25.85 -4.48 31.25
N LYS A 42 26.33 -3.70 32.23
CA LYS A 42 26.93 -4.24 33.46
C LYS A 42 25.88 -4.74 34.44
N SER A 43 24.68 -4.17 34.44
CA SER A 43 23.57 -4.57 35.29
C SER A 43 22.35 -5.03 34.52
N LYS A 44 21.51 -5.87 35.15
CA LYS A 44 20.24 -6.35 34.55
C LYS A 44 19.29 -5.21 34.26
N LYS A 45 19.21 -4.21 35.16
CA LYS A 45 18.32 -3.05 35.02
C LYS A 45 18.72 -2.18 33.82
N GLU A 46 20.00 -1.84 33.74
CA GLU A 46 20.54 -1.07 32.60
C GLU A 46 20.37 -1.81 31.25
N CYS A 47 20.53 -3.14 31.25
CA CYS A 47 20.34 -3.93 30.07
C CYS A 47 18.86 -3.95 29.61
N ALA A 48 17.93 -4.00 30.55
CA ALA A 48 16.49 -3.92 30.28
C ALA A 48 16.10 -2.53 29.72
N GLU A 49 16.62 -1.45 30.33
CA GLU A 49 16.38 -0.08 29.86
C GLU A 49 16.92 0.14 28.43
N LYS A 50 18.16 -0.31 28.16
CA LYS A 50 18.74 -0.25 26.80
C LYS A 50 17.98 -1.11 25.80
N LEU A 51 17.46 -2.26 26.22
CA LEU A 51 16.63 -3.11 25.37
C LEU A 51 15.29 -2.46 25.02
N GLU A 52 14.67 -1.79 25.99
CA GLU A 52 13.44 -1.01 25.76
C GLU A 52 13.69 0.21 24.85
N GLN A 53 14.80 0.93 25.06
CA GLN A 53 15.21 2.02 24.16
C GLN A 53 15.45 1.51 22.74
N LEU A 54 16.08 0.35 22.58
CA LEU A 54 16.33 -0.26 21.27
C LEU A 54 15.04 -0.71 20.59
N LYS A 55 14.05 -1.18 21.35
CA LYS A 55 12.71 -1.48 20.84
C LYS A 55 11.97 -0.21 20.43
N ALA A 56 12.06 0.86 21.20
CA ALA A 56 11.47 2.15 20.90
C ALA A 56 12.09 2.82 19.67
N ALA A 57 13.42 2.71 19.50
CA ALA A 57 14.15 3.27 18.38
C ALA A 57 13.92 2.53 17.04
N GLN A 58 13.38 1.32 17.08
CA GLN A 58 13.17 0.49 15.88
C GLN A 58 11.71 0.50 15.38
N GLY A 59 10.90 1.47 15.82
CA GLY A 59 9.51 1.58 15.34
C GLY A 59 8.75 0.28 15.52
N GLY A 60 8.47 -0.05 16.78
CA GLY A 60 7.37 -0.87 17.24
C GLY A 60 6.91 -2.07 16.46
N SER A 61 7.52 -3.23 16.69
CA SER A 61 6.82 -4.52 16.59
C SER A 61 6.33 -5.00 17.97
N GLY A 62 5.96 -4.07 18.84
CA GLY A 62 5.13 -4.35 20.02
C GLY A 62 3.66 -4.21 19.65
N PRO A 63 2.71 -4.73 20.45
CA PRO A 63 1.32 -4.39 20.25
C PRO A 63 1.19 -2.87 20.27
N VAL A 64 0.89 -2.30 19.12
CA VAL A 64 0.63 -0.86 18.98
C VAL A 64 -0.46 -0.56 19.99
N LYS A 65 -0.15 0.27 21.00
CA LYS A 65 -1.18 0.79 21.91
C LYS A 65 -2.05 1.71 21.06
N VAL A 66 -3.09 1.15 20.51
CA VAL A 66 -4.10 1.88 19.75
C VAL A 66 -4.79 2.81 20.74
N GLY A 67 -4.43 4.09 20.69
CA GLY A 67 -4.98 5.12 21.58
C GLY A 67 -5.17 6.43 20.82
N ALA A 68 -5.99 7.31 21.35
CA ALA A 68 -6.32 8.59 20.71
C ALA A 68 -5.10 9.51 20.48
N GLU A 69 -4.00 9.30 21.17
CA GLU A 69 -2.74 10.05 21.03
C GLU A 69 -1.81 9.47 19.95
N MET A 70 -2.17 8.32 19.36
CA MET A 70 -1.44 7.72 18.25
C MET A 70 -1.35 8.68 17.07
N ARG A 71 -0.21 8.72 16.36
CA ARG A 71 -0.08 9.50 15.13
C ARG A 71 -0.93 8.88 14.03
N PHE A 72 -1.45 9.72 13.15
CA PHE A 72 -2.27 9.24 12.03
C PHE A 72 -1.50 8.26 11.11
N GLY A 73 -0.20 8.49 10.91
CA GLY A 73 0.66 7.58 10.13
C GLY A 73 0.77 6.19 10.74
N ASP A 74 0.93 6.10 12.06
CA ASP A 74 0.99 4.81 12.78
C ASP A 74 -0.36 4.08 12.70
N TRP A 75 -1.47 4.84 12.78
CA TRP A 75 -2.81 4.30 12.58
C TRP A 75 -3.03 3.79 11.16
N LEU A 76 -2.59 4.54 10.13
CA LEU A 76 -2.70 4.14 8.73
C LEU A 76 -1.96 2.83 8.46
N ASP A 77 -0.73 2.70 8.96
CA ASP A 77 0.04 1.47 8.83
C ASP A 77 -0.63 0.30 9.55
N PHE A 78 -1.01 0.49 10.81
CA PHE A 78 -1.72 -0.53 11.59
C PHE A 78 -3.02 -0.97 10.91
N TRP A 79 -3.85 -0.02 10.49
CA TRP A 79 -5.10 -0.29 9.76
C TRP A 79 -4.83 -1.05 8.46
N TYR A 80 -3.85 -0.61 7.68
CA TYR A 80 -3.52 -1.27 6.42
C TYR A 80 -3.08 -2.70 6.64
N GLN A 81 -2.10 -2.94 7.51
CA GLN A 81 -1.55 -4.28 7.75
C GLN A 81 -2.57 -5.24 8.38
N SER A 82 -3.38 -4.74 9.32
CA SER A 82 -4.28 -5.58 10.13
C SER A 82 -5.66 -5.81 9.50
N TYR A 83 -6.21 -4.80 8.82
CA TYR A 83 -7.59 -4.85 8.34
C TYR A 83 -7.71 -4.90 6.82
N SER A 84 -6.86 -4.15 6.11
CA SER A 84 -7.06 -3.94 4.67
C SER A 84 -6.27 -4.94 3.83
N LYS A 85 -4.95 -5.04 4.06
CA LYS A 85 -4.03 -5.85 3.26
C LYS A 85 -4.45 -7.32 3.09
N PRO A 86 -4.92 -8.05 4.13
CA PRO A 86 -5.28 -9.46 3.99
C PRO A 86 -6.45 -9.72 3.02
N ALA A 87 -7.32 -8.73 2.81
CA ALA A 87 -8.49 -8.83 1.96
C ALA A 87 -8.25 -8.33 0.53
N LEU A 88 -7.11 -7.67 0.26
CA LEU A 88 -6.84 -7.02 -1.01
C LEU A 88 -6.02 -7.89 -1.96
N ARG A 89 -6.32 -7.79 -3.25
CA ARG A 89 -5.47 -8.35 -4.32
C ARG A 89 -4.13 -7.62 -4.37
N HIS A 90 -3.08 -8.30 -4.79
CA HIS A 90 -1.71 -7.77 -4.82
C HIS A 90 -1.60 -6.40 -5.52
N THR A 91 -2.19 -6.23 -6.69
CA THR A 91 -2.18 -4.95 -7.43
C THR A 91 -2.86 -3.80 -6.67
N THR A 92 -3.91 -4.12 -5.89
CA THR A 92 -4.57 -3.14 -5.02
C THR A 92 -3.71 -2.82 -3.80
N GLN A 93 -3.00 -3.82 -3.24
CA GLN A 93 -2.05 -3.60 -2.16
C GLN A 93 -0.97 -2.60 -2.58
N LEU A 94 -0.34 -2.78 -3.75
CA LEU A 94 0.65 -1.83 -4.29
C LEU A 94 0.09 -0.40 -4.42
N SER A 95 -1.16 -0.29 -4.87
CA SER A 95 -1.82 1.02 -4.97
C SER A 95 -2.03 1.67 -3.61
N TYR A 96 -2.48 0.90 -2.60
CA TYR A 96 -2.68 1.38 -1.24
C TYR A 96 -1.36 1.76 -0.58
N GLU A 97 -0.33 0.92 -0.72
CA GLU A 97 1.02 1.19 -0.22
C GLU A 97 1.58 2.49 -0.78
N ASN A 98 1.38 2.74 -2.06
CA ASN A 98 1.75 3.99 -2.70
C ASN A 98 1.04 5.21 -2.05
N TRP A 99 -0.30 5.13 -1.84
CA TRP A 99 -1.05 6.23 -1.22
C TRP A 99 -0.69 6.44 0.24
N ILE A 100 -0.45 5.38 0.99
CA ILE A 100 -0.15 5.42 2.42
C ILE A 100 1.28 5.90 2.65
N TYR A 101 2.27 5.17 2.11
CA TYR A 101 3.67 5.38 2.49
C TYR A 101 4.37 6.49 1.72
N LEU A 102 3.98 6.76 0.48
CA LEU A 102 4.60 7.81 -0.31
C LEU A 102 3.88 9.16 -0.22
N HIS A 103 2.61 9.18 0.22
CA HIS A 103 1.83 10.42 0.23
C HIS A 103 1.21 10.75 1.59
N ALA A 104 0.36 9.89 2.15
CA ALA A 104 -0.40 10.22 3.35
C ALA A 104 0.48 10.31 4.60
N ILE A 105 1.37 9.34 4.83
CA ILE A 105 2.29 9.36 5.97
C ILE A 105 3.24 10.56 5.92
N PRO A 106 3.93 10.85 4.79
CA PRO A 106 4.79 12.03 4.72
C PRO A 106 4.04 13.37 4.84
N GLY A 107 2.79 13.42 4.38
CA GLY A 107 2.03 14.68 4.34
C GLY A 107 1.30 15.03 5.65
N VAL A 108 0.67 14.06 6.29
CA VAL A 108 -0.17 14.28 7.48
C VAL A 108 0.02 13.22 8.57
N GLY A 109 0.95 12.29 8.38
CA GLY A 109 1.15 11.16 9.29
C GLY A 109 1.62 11.53 10.69
N ASP A 110 2.33 12.64 10.85
CA ASP A 110 2.86 13.10 12.15
C ASP A 110 1.79 13.71 13.07
N ILE A 111 0.62 14.04 12.53
CA ILE A 111 -0.45 14.65 13.31
C ILE A 111 -1.09 13.60 14.23
N PRO A 112 -1.25 13.86 15.53
CA PRO A 112 -1.98 12.98 16.43
C PRO A 112 -3.41 12.74 15.93
N LEU A 113 -3.88 11.50 15.95
CA LEU A 113 -5.16 11.08 15.39
C LEU A 113 -6.36 11.88 15.98
N ASN A 114 -6.30 12.19 17.28
CA ASN A 114 -7.32 12.99 17.98
C ASN A 114 -7.27 14.51 17.69
N LYS A 115 -6.19 14.98 17.05
CA LYS A 115 -6.00 16.39 16.65
C LYS A 115 -6.12 16.59 15.14
N LEU A 116 -6.17 15.50 14.37
CA LEU A 116 -6.32 15.57 12.92
C LEU A 116 -7.66 16.21 12.54
N SER A 117 -7.59 17.36 11.89
CA SER A 117 -8.77 18.12 11.48
C SER A 117 -9.09 17.97 10.00
N GLN A 118 -10.31 18.34 9.62
CA GLN A 118 -10.71 18.43 8.22
C GLN A 118 -9.85 19.45 7.45
N SER A 119 -9.42 20.53 8.11
CA SER A 119 -8.55 21.56 7.50
C SER A 119 -7.19 20.99 7.11
N ASP A 120 -6.58 20.18 7.98
CA ASP A 120 -5.28 19.55 7.71
C ASP A 120 -5.36 18.62 6.49
N LEU A 121 -6.41 17.78 6.43
CA LEU A 121 -6.65 16.90 5.30
C LEU A 121 -6.98 17.68 4.02
N GLN A 122 -7.77 18.76 4.11
CA GLN A 122 -8.09 19.61 2.96
C GLN A 122 -6.81 20.25 2.39
N GLN A 123 -5.96 20.78 3.26
CA GLN A 123 -4.67 21.35 2.85
C GLN A 123 -3.79 20.28 2.17
N PHE A 124 -3.66 19.13 2.79
CA PHE A 124 -2.91 17.99 2.24
C PHE A 124 -3.39 17.60 0.82
N PHE A 125 -4.71 17.43 0.62
CA PHE A 125 -5.22 17.08 -0.73
C PHE A 125 -5.03 18.21 -1.74
N THR A 126 -5.03 19.46 -1.29
CA THR A 126 -4.76 20.62 -2.14
C THR A 126 -3.28 20.65 -2.57
N GLU A 127 -2.36 20.39 -1.65
CA GLU A 127 -0.92 20.29 -1.93
C GLU A 127 -0.62 19.09 -2.82
N LEU A 128 -1.22 17.95 -2.56
CA LEU A 128 -1.11 16.74 -3.38
C LEU A 128 -1.54 17.02 -4.84
N LYS A 129 -2.61 17.80 -5.03
CA LYS A 129 -3.05 18.22 -6.37
C LYS A 129 -2.03 19.11 -7.07
N LYS A 130 -1.35 20.01 -6.34
CA LYS A 130 -0.40 20.98 -6.91
C LYS A 130 0.98 20.38 -7.20
N GLY A 131 1.49 19.52 -6.30
CA GLY A 131 2.88 19.07 -6.33
C GLY A 131 3.12 17.64 -5.85
N GLY A 132 2.08 16.82 -5.71
CA GLY A 132 2.21 15.48 -5.13
C GLY A 132 2.76 14.39 -6.05
N ARG A 133 3.08 14.70 -7.30
CA ARG A 133 3.62 13.70 -8.23
C ARG A 133 5.08 13.41 -7.92
N ILE A 134 5.43 12.15 -7.73
CA ILE A 134 6.79 11.69 -7.44
C ILE A 134 7.48 11.20 -8.72
N ASN A 135 6.76 10.49 -9.60
CA ASN A 135 7.33 9.89 -10.80
C ASN A 135 6.88 10.60 -12.07
N ASN A 136 7.76 10.65 -13.10
CA ASN A 136 7.47 11.24 -14.41
C ASN A 136 7.02 12.72 -14.35
N VAL A 137 7.60 13.48 -13.43
CA VAL A 137 7.29 14.92 -13.23
C VAL A 137 7.58 15.73 -14.49
N GLU A 138 8.68 15.46 -15.18
CA GLU A 138 9.06 16.13 -16.43
C GLU A 138 8.00 15.96 -17.54
N ARG A 139 7.42 14.77 -17.63
CA ARG A 139 6.43 14.46 -18.68
C ARG A 139 5.02 14.94 -18.37
N HIS A 140 4.62 14.97 -17.11
CA HIS A 140 3.23 15.17 -16.69
C HIS A 140 3.02 16.35 -15.74
N GLY A 141 4.10 17.08 -15.37
CA GLY A 141 4.06 18.13 -14.37
C GLY A 141 4.01 17.60 -12.93
N ALA A 142 4.26 18.48 -11.97
CA ALA A 142 4.34 18.13 -10.56
C ALA A 142 2.99 17.75 -9.92
N GLY A 143 1.88 18.23 -10.49
CA GLY A 143 0.54 18.01 -9.93
C GLY A 143 0.02 16.59 -10.15
N MET A 144 -0.75 16.09 -9.21
CA MET A 144 -1.46 14.81 -9.35
C MET A 144 -2.75 14.93 -10.17
N ALA A 145 -3.09 13.84 -10.86
CA ALA A 145 -4.38 13.71 -11.53
C ALA A 145 -5.53 13.72 -10.51
N ASP A 146 -6.69 14.28 -10.88
CA ASP A 146 -7.86 14.41 -10.00
C ASP A 146 -8.30 13.05 -9.44
N ARG A 147 -8.29 12.01 -10.28
CA ARG A 147 -8.61 10.64 -9.85
C ARG A 147 -7.62 10.11 -8.80
N SER A 148 -6.33 10.44 -8.92
CA SER A 148 -5.29 10.02 -7.99
C SER A 148 -5.46 10.65 -6.61
N VAL A 149 -5.76 11.96 -6.56
CA VAL A 149 -6.08 12.66 -5.30
C VAL A 149 -7.30 12.03 -4.63
N ARG A 150 -8.34 11.72 -5.40
CA ARG A 150 -9.55 11.04 -4.89
C ARG A 150 -9.26 9.64 -4.37
N SER A 151 -8.38 8.88 -5.02
CA SER A 151 -7.98 7.55 -4.55
C SER A 151 -7.23 7.63 -3.21
N CYS A 152 -6.31 8.60 -3.07
CA CYS A 152 -5.63 8.85 -1.80
C CYS A 152 -6.63 9.24 -0.69
N HIS A 153 -7.57 10.15 -1.00
CA HIS A 153 -8.64 10.51 -0.07
C HIS A 153 -9.47 9.29 0.36
N ALA A 154 -9.87 8.43 -0.57
CA ALA A 154 -10.67 7.24 -0.27
C ALA A 154 -9.95 6.30 0.71
N VAL A 155 -8.64 6.10 0.54
CA VAL A 155 -7.83 5.30 1.47
C VAL A 155 -7.78 5.93 2.86
N CYS A 156 -7.52 7.24 2.95
CA CYS A 156 -7.54 7.97 4.22
C CYS A 156 -8.92 7.90 4.89
N GLN A 157 -9.99 8.09 4.11
CA GLN A 157 -11.35 8.04 4.62
C GLN A 157 -11.69 6.67 5.20
N MET A 158 -11.37 5.58 4.50
CA MET A 158 -11.61 4.22 5.00
C MET A 158 -10.86 3.91 6.30
N ALA A 159 -9.61 4.36 6.41
CA ALA A 159 -8.82 4.20 7.63
C ALA A 159 -9.42 4.99 8.80
N LEU A 160 -9.86 6.22 8.55
CA LEU A 160 -10.49 7.09 9.55
C LEU A 160 -11.91 6.62 9.93
N ASP A 161 -12.68 6.07 8.99
CA ASP A 161 -13.96 5.41 9.29
C ASP A 161 -13.76 4.23 10.24
N ARG A 162 -12.67 3.48 10.06
CA ARG A 162 -12.31 2.42 10.99
C ARG A 162 -11.91 2.97 12.35
N ALA A 163 -11.17 4.07 12.41
CA ALA A 163 -10.82 4.72 13.67
C ALA A 163 -12.05 5.19 14.46
N VAL A 164 -13.07 5.68 13.77
CA VAL A 164 -14.37 6.00 14.40
C VAL A 164 -15.05 4.75 14.96
N LYS A 165 -15.08 3.64 14.20
CA LYS A 165 -15.65 2.37 14.66
C LYS A 165 -14.92 1.77 15.86
N GLU A 166 -13.61 1.98 15.97
CA GLU A 166 -12.79 1.57 17.13
C GLU A 166 -12.91 2.56 18.31
N GLY A 167 -13.65 3.66 18.16
CA GLY A 167 -13.81 4.67 19.20
C GLY A 167 -12.57 5.54 19.47
N LEU A 168 -11.59 5.54 18.56
CA LEU A 168 -10.37 6.35 18.67
C LEU A 168 -10.62 7.83 18.42
N ILE A 169 -11.54 8.13 17.50
CA ILE A 169 -12.01 9.47 17.16
C ILE A 169 -13.55 9.48 17.09
N ARG A 170 -14.15 10.63 17.32
CA ARG A 170 -15.61 10.76 17.34
C ARG A 170 -16.21 10.89 15.95
N VAL A 171 -15.51 11.58 15.05
CA VAL A 171 -15.96 11.91 13.70
C VAL A 171 -14.80 11.73 12.73
N ASN A 172 -15.09 11.25 11.53
CA ASN A 172 -14.09 11.15 10.48
C ASN A 172 -13.81 12.52 9.85
N PRO A 173 -12.61 13.09 10.02
CA PRO A 173 -12.27 14.42 9.49
C PRO A 173 -12.10 14.43 7.95
N ALA A 174 -12.04 13.29 7.27
CA ALA A 174 -12.01 13.24 5.81
C ALA A 174 -13.38 13.52 5.18
N ILE A 175 -14.46 13.37 5.95
CA ILE A 175 -15.82 13.68 5.47
C ILE A 175 -15.96 15.18 5.27
N GLY A 176 -16.46 15.58 4.09
CA GLY A 176 -16.66 16.98 3.74
C GLY A 176 -15.47 17.69 3.12
N CYS A 177 -14.32 17.02 2.95
CA CYS A 177 -13.22 17.56 2.16
C CYS A 177 -13.66 17.81 0.71
N LYS A 178 -13.34 18.99 0.17
CA LYS A 178 -13.60 19.34 -1.22
C LYS A 178 -12.52 18.70 -2.12
N LEU A 179 -12.94 17.78 -2.96
CA LEU A 179 -12.06 17.08 -3.89
C LEU A 179 -12.16 17.67 -5.29
N PRO A 180 -11.08 17.56 -6.10
CA PRO A 180 -11.11 17.97 -7.50
C PRO A 180 -12.27 17.27 -8.22
N PRO A 181 -13.00 17.96 -9.13
CA PRO A 181 -14.06 17.37 -9.91
C PRO A 181 -13.49 16.31 -10.86
N LEU A 182 -14.18 15.17 -11.00
CA LEU A 182 -13.87 14.23 -12.06
C LEU A 182 -14.38 14.81 -13.37
N ARG A 183 -13.46 15.20 -14.22
CA ARG A 183 -13.81 15.56 -15.60
C ARG A 183 -13.83 14.29 -16.43
N GLU A 184 -14.97 13.96 -16.99
CA GLU A 184 -15.06 12.92 -17.99
C GLU A 184 -14.26 13.36 -19.22
N LYS A 185 -13.27 12.59 -19.58
CA LYS A 185 -12.53 12.81 -20.82
C LYS A 185 -13.16 11.92 -21.87
N GLU A 186 -13.66 12.56 -22.92
CA GLU A 186 -14.16 11.84 -24.07
C GLU A 186 -13.07 10.89 -24.61
N MET A 187 -13.42 9.62 -24.72
CA MET A 187 -12.48 8.62 -25.23
C MET A 187 -12.36 8.77 -26.73
N LYS A 188 -11.15 8.99 -27.22
CA LYS A 188 -10.87 8.97 -28.66
C LYS A 188 -10.99 7.53 -29.16
N ILE A 189 -11.91 7.34 -30.08
CA ILE A 189 -12.10 6.08 -30.80
C ILE A 189 -11.29 6.17 -32.09
N LEU A 190 -10.54 5.13 -32.42
CA LEU A 190 -9.79 5.05 -33.67
C LEU A 190 -10.74 5.00 -34.85
N THR A 191 -10.43 5.78 -35.87
CA THR A 191 -11.12 5.70 -37.17
C THR A 191 -10.73 4.39 -37.90
N LYS A 192 -11.52 4.00 -38.89
CA LYS A 192 -11.21 2.81 -39.73
C LYS A 192 -9.82 2.87 -40.35
N GLU A 193 -9.41 4.07 -40.79
CA GLU A 193 -8.09 4.26 -41.39
C GLU A 193 -6.96 4.18 -40.37
N GLU A 194 -7.18 4.68 -39.16
CA GLU A 194 -6.22 4.54 -38.07
C GLU A 194 -6.07 3.07 -37.63
N ILE A 195 -7.17 2.32 -37.54
CA ILE A 195 -7.15 0.87 -37.27
C ILE A 195 -6.37 0.14 -38.36
N ARG A 196 -6.58 0.47 -39.62
CA ARG A 196 -5.84 -0.15 -40.74
C ARG A 196 -4.34 0.09 -40.64
N ARG A 197 -3.94 1.35 -40.42
CA ARG A 197 -2.51 1.69 -40.25
C ARG A 197 -1.90 1.00 -39.04
N PHE A 198 -2.64 0.94 -37.92
CA PHE A 198 -2.22 0.24 -36.73
C PHE A 198 -1.98 -1.25 -36.99
N LEU A 199 -2.91 -1.93 -37.67
CA LEU A 199 -2.77 -3.35 -37.98
C LEU A 199 -1.63 -3.65 -38.97
N ILE A 200 -1.35 -2.74 -39.92
CA ILE A 200 -0.19 -2.84 -40.83
C ILE A 200 1.11 -2.81 -39.98
N GLN A 201 1.22 -1.85 -39.05
CA GLN A 201 2.39 -1.76 -38.20
C GLN A 201 2.49 -2.97 -37.27
N ALA A 202 1.39 -3.44 -36.68
CA ALA A 202 1.34 -4.64 -35.87
C ALA A 202 1.84 -5.88 -36.61
N LYS A 203 1.58 -5.95 -37.93
CA LYS A 203 2.08 -7.03 -38.77
C LYS A 203 3.61 -6.98 -38.93
N VAL A 204 4.17 -5.78 -39.12
CA VAL A 204 5.62 -5.57 -39.18
C VAL A 204 6.30 -6.02 -37.87
N GLU A 205 5.66 -5.75 -36.72
CA GLU A 205 6.15 -6.11 -35.38
C GLU A 205 5.85 -7.58 -34.99
N GLY A 206 5.22 -8.38 -35.86
CA GLY A 206 4.86 -9.76 -35.57
C GLY A 206 3.74 -9.94 -34.52
N MET A 207 2.91 -8.94 -34.31
CA MET A 207 1.83 -8.93 -33.30
C MET A 207 0.42 -8.79 -33.93
N TYR A 208 0.30 -9.03 -35.24
CA TYR A 208 -0.95 -8.81 -35.96
C TYR A 208 -2.13 -9.59 -35.39
N GLU A 209 -1.96 -10.89 -35.19
CA GLU A 209 -3.02 -11.78 -34.71
C GLU A 209 -3.48 -11.42 -33.30
N LEU A 210 -2.54 -11.04 -32.43
CA LEU A 210 -2.81 -10.59 -31.10
C LEU A 210 -3.74 -9.36 -31.08
N PHE A 211 -3.34 -8.31 -31.81
CA PHE A 211 -4.11 -7.07 -31.86
C PHE A 211 -5.40 -7.20 -32.66
N LEU A 212 -5.42 -8.05 -33.69
CA LEU A 212 -6.65 -8.34 -34.41
C LEU A 212 -7.68 -9.00 -33.47
N LEU A 213 -7.26 -9.98 -32.69
CA LEU A 213 -8.13 -10.65 -31.72
C LEU A 213 -8.61 -9.67 -30.63
N GLU A 214 -7.75 -8.80 -30.11
CA GLU A 214 -8.11 -7.77 -29.14
C GLU A 214 -9.16 -6.79 -29.70
N LEU A 215 -8.96 -6.28 -30.91
CA LEU A 215 -9.86 -5.33 -31.56
C LEU A 215 -11.22 -5.95 -31.90
N THR A 216 -11.25 -7.21 -32.30
CA THR A 216 -12.49 -7.89 -32.70
C THR A 216 -13.30 -8.40 -31.52
N THR A 217 -12.66 -8.76 -30.42
CA THR A 217 -13.33 -9.34 -29.24
C THR A 217 -13.51 -8.36 -28.09
N GLY A 218 -12.74 -7.28 -28.04
CA GLY A 218 -12.74 -6.32 -26.92
C GLY A 218 -12.19 -6.89 -25.62
N MET A 219 -11.45 -7.98 -25.64
CA MET A 219 -10.83 -8.58 -24.45
C MET A 219 -9.82 -7.62 -23.80
N ARG A 220 -9.73 -7.68 -22.48
CA ARG A 220 -8.65 -6.98 -21.78
C ARG A 220 -7.32 -7.65 -22.04
N ARG A 221 -6.22 -6.88 -22.10
CA ARG A 221 -4.87 -7.40 -22.31
C ARG A 221 -4.55 -8.63 -21.44
N GLY A 222 -4.89 -8.57 -20.13
CA GLY A 222 -4.63 -9.69 -19.23
C GLY A 222 -5.46 -10.95 -19.52
N GLU A 223 -6.66 -10.81 -20.05
CA GLU A 223 -7.53 -11.90 -20.48
C GLU A 223 -6.96 -12.51 -21.77
N LEU A 224 -6.60 -11.66 -22.72
CA LEU A 224 -6.00 -12.07 -24.00
C LEU A 224 -4.71 -12.87 -23.81
N LEU A 225 -3.77 -12.39 -22.97
CA LEU A 225 -2.51 -13.04 -22.70
C LEU A 225 -2.66 -14.33 -21.86
N ALA A 226 -3.81 -14.55 -21.23
CA ALA A 226 -4.10 -15.76 -20.46
C ALA A 226 -4.81 -16.85 -21.27
N LEU A 227 -5.16 -16.60 -22.52
CA LEU A 227 -5.86 -17.57 -23.37
C LEU A 227 -5.04 -18.83 -23.62
N GLN A 228 -5.72 -19.95 -23.66
CA GLN A 228 -5.19 -21.24 -24.03
C GLN A 228 -6.06 -21.88 -25.14
N TRP A 229 -5.49 -22.78 -25.90
CA TRP A 229 -6.21 -23.50 -26.96
C TRP A 229 -7.43 -24.25 -26.44
N THR A 230 -7.43 -24.68 -25.19
CA THR A 230 -8.57 -25.30 -24.51
C THR A 230 -9.74 -24.38 -24.22
N ASP A 231 -9.54 -23.05 -24.32
CA ASP A 231 -10.59 -22.06 -24.11
C ASP A 231 -11.43 -21.80 -25.38
N LEU A 232 -10.97 -22.31 -26.54
CA LEU A 232 -11.65 -22.18 -27.83
C LEU A 232 -12.29 -23.52 -28.24
N ASP A 233 -13.60 -23.50 -28.41
CA ASP A 233 -14.34 -24.59 -29.03
C ASP A 233 -14.41 -24.35 -30.55
N PHE A 234 -13.58 -25.09 -31.30
CA PHE A 234 -13.51 -24.99 -32.75
C PHE A 234 -14.78 -25.43 -33.48
N LYS A 235 -15.63 -26.25 -32.84
CA LYS A 235 -16.89 -26.71 -33.47
C LYS A 235 -17.96 -25.64 -33.42
N THR A 236 -18.06 -24.91 -32.32
CA THR A 236 -19.08 -23.90 -32.08
C THR A 236 -18.57 -22.48 -32.27
N GLY A 237 -17.27 -22.26 -32.41
CA GLY A 237 -16.62 -20.95 -32.47
C GLY A 237 -16.70 -20.17 -31.14
N ARG A 238 -16.99 -20.84 -30.03
CA ARG A 238 -17.11 -20.20 -28.72
C ARG A 238 -15.76 -20.08 -28.06
N LEU A 239 -15.44 -18.83 -27.62
CA LEU A 239 -14.27 -18.52 -26.80
C LEU A 239 -14.71 -18.26 -25.36
N ARG A 240 -14.11 -18.99 -24.40
CA ARG A 240 -14.39 -18.83 -22.97
C ARG A 240 -13.28 -18.08 -22.29
N ILE A 241 -13.59 -16.95 -21.64
CA ILE A 241 -12.65 -16.20 -20.83
C ILE A 241 -12.82 -16.63 -19.36
N SER A 242 -11.85 -17.36 -18.82
CA SER A 242 -11.92 -17.93 -17.47
C SER A 242 -10.79 -17.45 -16.55
N ARG A 243 -9.77 -16.79 -17.10
CA ARG A 243 -8.55 -16.38 -16.38
C ARG A 243 -7.97 -15.09 -16.95
N GLN A 244 -7.08 -14.48 -16.18
CA GLN A 244 -6.30 -13.31 -16.63
C GLN A 244 -4.90 -13.34 -16.02
N VAL A 245 -3.91 -12.83 -16.75
CA VAL A 245 -2.55 -12.58 -16.26
C VAL A 245 -2.53 -11.19 -15.60
N TYR A 246 -1.87 -11.11 -14.46
CA TYR A 246 -1.55 -9.85 -13.79
C TYR A 246 -0.07 -9.53 -14.06
N SER A 247 0.19 -8.34 -14.56
CA SER A 247 1.55 -7.79 -14.74
C SER A 247 1.83 -6.73 -13.72
#